data_86c3abadf26bb081255cd19e51df4343
#
_entry.id   86c3abadf26bb081255cd19e51df4343
#
_cell.length_a   1.000
_cell.length_b   1.000
_cell.length_c   1.000
_cell.angle_alpha   90.00
_cell.angle_beta   90.00
_cell.angle_gamma   90.00
#
_symmetry.space_group_name_H-M   'P 1'
#
loop_
_entity.id
_entity.type
_entity.pdbx_description
1 polymer ?
#
loop_
_entity_poly.entity_id
_entity_poly.type
_entity_poly.pdbx_seq_one_letter_code
_entity_poly.pdbx_strand_id
1 'polypeptide(L)'
;KFGFFVHWGPYSQKGYCESWTICTEDVDWIQRDTIISYDEYYRNYVNLKKTFNPVKFNPEYWADLAKEAGMKYFVFTTKHHDGFCMWDTKETDYKITSSECPYHTAPNPDILKELFGAFQKRDFMIGAYFSKPDWNSPYYWSDRWQHGDRNVNYKIKNHPWMWEKFCDFTYNQIKELMTGYGKVDIIW
;
A
#
# COMPACT_ATOMS: atom_id res chain seq x y z
N LYS A 1 -20.81 -7.93 12.09
CA LYS A 1 -20.58 -8.69 10.86
C LYS A 1 -19.16 -9.26 10.89
N PHE A 2 -18.94 -10.45 10.33
CA PHE A 2 -17.64 -11.09 10.18
C PHE A 2 -17.07 -10.75 8.80
N GLY A 3 -15.77 -10.44 8.72
CA GLY A 3 -15.13 -10.02 7.49
C GLY A 3 -13.69 -10.47 7.34
N PHE A 4 -13.15 -10.29 6.17
CA PHE A 4 -11.78 -10.61 5.81
C PHE A 4 -10.98 -9.32 5.64
N PHE A 5 -10.01 -9.10 6.53
CA PHE A 5 -9.14 -7.95 6.49
C PHE A 5 -7.71 -8.42 6.20
N VAL A 6 -7.11 -7.90 5.12
CA VAL A 6 -5.80 -8.35 4.64
C VAL A 6 -4.84 -7.17 4.53
N HIS A 7 -3.70 -7.31 5.23
CA HIS A 7 -2.51 -6.51 5.00
C HIS A 7 -1.53 -7.30 4.13
N TRP A 8 -1.24 -6.80 2.94
CA TRP A 8 -0.34 -7.48 2.02
C TRP A 8 0.36 -6.48 1.08
N GLY A 9 1.66 -6.67 0.89
CA GLY A 9 2.50 -5.84 0.05
C GLY A 9 3.93 -6.39 -0.03
N PRO A 10 4.89 -5.66 -0.60
CA PRO A 10 6.27 -6.12 -0.73
C PRO A 10 6.93 -6.52 0.60
N TYR A 11 6.54 -5.89 1.70
CA TYR A 11 7.03 -6.18 3.05
C TYR A 11 6.78 -7.63 3.50
N SER A 12 5.75 -8.28 2.98
CA SER A 12 5.43 -9.67 3.32
C SER A 12 6.52 -10.67 2.91
N GLN A 13 7.38 -10.32 1.94
CA GLN A 13 8.52 -11.14 1.52
C GLN A 13 9.54 -11.34 2.65
N LYS A 14 9.60 -10.41 3.59
CA LYS A 14 10.53 -10.41 4.72
C LYS A 14 9.86 -10.75 6.05
N GLY A 15 8.54 -10.95 6.05
CA GLY A 15 7.79 -11.13 7.29
C GLY A 15 7.77 -9.87 8.17
N TYR A 16 7.97 -8.69 7.57
CA TYR A 16 7.88 -7.43 8.30
C TYR A 16 6.44 -7.13 8.70
N CYS A 17 6.27 -6.46 9.84
CA CYS A 17 4.98 -5.91 10.25
C CYS A 17 4.68 -4.67 9.41
N GLU A 18 4.10 -4.89 8.25
CA GLU A 18 3.80 -3.94 7.18
C GLU A 18 4.99 -2.98 6.92
N SER A 19 4.72 -1.68 6.82
CA SER A 19 5.75 -0.67 6.58
C SER A 19 6.37 -0.08 7.85
N TRP A 20 5.95 -0.50 9.05
CA TRP A 20 6.37 0.13 10.30
C TRP A 20 7.88 0.09 10.53
N THR A 21 8.58 -0.89 9.97
CA THR A 21 10.03 -1.01 10.12
C THR A 21 10.82 0.16 9.52
N ILE A 22 10.24 0.95 8.62
CA ILE A 22 10.87 2.15 8.07
C ILE A 22 10.53 3.43 8.85
N CYS A 23 9.56 3.39 9.77
CA CYS A 23 9.29 4.48 10.69
C CYS A 23 10.37 4.52 11.78
N THR A 24 10.85 5.72 12.13
CA THR A 24 11.90 5.86 13.15
C THR A 24 11.35 5.99 14.57
N GLU A 25 10.02 5.98 14.74
CA GLU A 25 9.43 5.93 16.08
C GLU A 25 9.89 4.68 16.83
N ASP A 26 10.22 4.87 18.09
CA ASP A 26 10.56 3.77 18.99
C ASP A 26 9.27 3.08 19.45
N VAL A 27 9.05 1.88 18.90
CA VAL A 27 7.92 1.02 19.26
C VAL A 27 8.42 -0.40 19.44
N ASP A 28 8.12 -0.99 20.56
CA ASP A 28 8.70 -2.26 21.08
C ASP A 28 8.51 -3.44 20.13
N TRP A 29 7.47 -3.43 19.30
CA TRP A 29 7.14 -4.50 18.38
C TRP A 29 7.74 -4.36 16.98
N ILE A 30 8.43 -3.24 16.69
CA ILE A 30 9.14 -3.05 15.42
C ILE A 30 10.55 -3.61 15.55
N GLN A 31 10.88 -4.59 14.71
CA GLN A 31 12.23 -5.12 14.58
C GLN A 31 12.82 -4.66 13.25
N ARG A 32 13.87 -3.85 13.33
CA ARG A 32 14.65 -3.40 12.19
C ARG A 32 16.08 -3.89 12.35
N ASP A 33 16.72 -4.28 11.23
CA ASP A 33 18.15 -4.53 11.21
C ASP A 33 18.91 -3.24 11.54
N THR A 34 19.67 -3.26 12.61
CA THR A 34 20.46 -2.12 13.09
C THR A 34 21.94 -2.23 12.74
N ILE A 35 22.36 -3.29 12.06
CA ILE A 35 23.77 -3.50 11.62
C ILE A 35 24.09 -2.55 10.46
N ILE A 36 23.11 -2.25 9.61
CA ILE A 36 23.22 -1.31 8.49
C ILE A 36 22.68 0.07 8.85
N SER A 37 23.10 1.09 8.11
CA SER A 37 22.57 2.44 8.30
C SER A 37 21.06 2.51 7.99
N TYR A 38 20.36 3.50 8.58
CA TYR A 38 18.94 3.69 8.29
C TYR A 38 18.69 3.93 6.79
N ASP A 39 19.53 4.73 6.13
CA ASP A 39 19.39 5.04 4.70
C ASP A 39 19.57 3.80 3.82
N GLU A 40 20.47 2.93 4.22
CA GLU A 40 20.66 1.65 3.53
C GLU A 40 19.47 0.72 3.76
N TYR A 41 18.97 0.65 4.99
CA TYR A 41 17.78 -0.11 5.33
C TYR A 41 16.56 0.36 4.53
N TYR A 42 16.32 1.68 4.50
CA TYR A 42 15.21 2.28 3.76
C TYR A 42 15.30 1.98 2.27
N ARG A 43 16.49 2.16 1.66
CA ARG A 43 16.70 1.79 0.24
C ARG A 43 16.45 0.30 -0.02
N ASN A 44 16.90 -0.57 0.86
CA ASN A 44 16.66 -2.02 0.74
C ASN A 44 15.17 -2.34 0.84
N TYR A 45 14.45 -1.67 1.74
CA TYR A 45 13.01 -1.82 1.86
C TYR A 45 12.28 -1.39 0.59
N VAL A 46 12.54 -0.19 0.09
CA VAL A 46 11.91 0.31 -1.16
C VAL A 46 12.21 -0.60 -2.34
N ASN A 47 13.40 -1.21 -2.39
CA ASN A 47 13.79 -2.15 -3.43
C ASN A 47 13.11 -3.53 -3.33
N LEU A 48 12.34 -3.83 -2.27
CA LEU A 48 11.54 -5.06 -2.19
C LEU A 48 10.57 -5.20 -3.37
N LYS A 49 10.12 -4.09 -3.97
CA LYS A 49 9.31 -4.09 -5.20
C LYS A 49 9.97 -4.86 -6.35
N LYS A 50 11.32 -4.83 -6.44
CA LYS A 50 12.10 -5.48 -7.52
C LYS A 50 12.11 -7.01 -7.46
N THR A 51 11.68 -7.57 -6.34
CA THR A 51 11.56 -9.02 -6.14
C THR A 51 10.13 -9.46 -5.85
N PHE A 52 9.20 -8.52 -5.73
CA PHE A 52 7.80 -8.80 -5.42
C PHE A 52 7.10 -9.38 -6.66
N ASN A 53 6.98 -10.71 -6.67
CA ASN A 53 6.39 -11.46 -7.80
C ASN A 53 5.44 -12.56 -7.29
N PRO A 54 4.21 -12.19 -6.89
CA PRO A 54 3.26 -13.13 -6.28
C PRO A 54 2.56 -14.04 -7.29
N VAL A 55 3.31 -14.88 -8.00
CA VAL A 55 2.80 -15.77 -9.08
C VAL A 55 1.77 -16.81 -8.62
N LYS A 56 1.66 -17.06 -7.31
CA LYS A 56 0.64 -17.96 -6.74
C LYS A 56 -0.65 -17.24 -6.33
N PHE A 57 -0.72 -15.93 -6.57
CA PHE A 57 -1.91 -15.14 -6.25
C PHE A 57 -3.12 -15.66 -7.04
N ASN A 58 -4.21 -15.94 -6.32
CA ASN A 58 -5.46 -16.40 -6.89
C ASN A 58 -6.63 -15.72 -6.16
N PRO A 59 -7.15 -14.61 -6.71
CA PRO A 59 -8.20 -13.82 -6.07
C PRO A 59 -9.53 -14.57 -5.96
N GLU A 60 -9.86 -15.42 -6.94
CA GLU A 60 -11.09 -16.20 -6.93
C GLU A 60 -11.07 -17.20 -5.76
N TYR A 61 -9.94 -17.89 -5.56
CA TYR A 61 -9.78 -18.82 -4.44
C TYR A 61 -9.91 -18.13 -3.07
N TRP A 62 -9.32 -16.94 -2.92
CA TRP A 62 -9.45 -16.17 -1.68
C TRP A 62 -10.90 -15.79 -1.40
N ALA A 63 -11.62 -15.34 -2.42
CA ALA A 63 -13.01 -14.93 -2.31
C ALA A 63 -13.94 -16.14 -2.01
N ASP A 64 -13.66 -17.31 -2.60
CA ASP A 64 -14.40 -18.54 -2.30
C ASP A 64 -14.23 -18.98 -0.85
N LEU A 65 -13.00 -19.04 -0.35
CA LEU A 65 -12.71 -19.37 1.05
C LEU A 65 -13.39 -18.40 2.02
N ALA A 66 -13.34 -17.10 1.73
CA ALA A 66 -13.99 -16.10 2.57
C ALA A 66 -15.51 -16.25 2.59
N LYS A 67 -16.11 -16.62 1.46
CA LYS A 67 -17.55 -16.86 1.36
C LYS A 67 -17.95 -18.14 2.12
N GLU A 68 -17.18 -19.21 1.96
CA GLU A 68 -17.38 -20.48 2.68
C GLU A 68 -17.29 -20.28 4.20
N ALA A 69 -16.34 -19.45 4.65
CA ALA A 69 -16.20 -19.06 6.05
C ALA A 69 -17.34 -18.15 6.57
N GLY A 70 -18.29 -17.75 5.71
CA GLY A 70 -19.42 -16.91 6.08
C GLY A 70 -19.10 -15.42 6.23
N MET A 71 -17.94 -14.96 5.74
CA MET A 71 -17.56 -13.55 5.75
C MET A 71 -18.45 -12.71 4.85
N LYS A 72 -18.63 -11.42 5.17
CA LYS A 72 -19.60 -10.52 4.51
C LYS A 72 -18.98 -9.25 3.95
N TYR A 73 -17.76 -8.92 4.35
CA TYR A 73 -17.01 -7.79 3.82
C TYR A 73 -15.54 -8.17 3.67
N PHE A 74 -14.89 -7.50 2.77
CA PHE A 74 -13.46 -7.64 2.47
C PHE A 74 -12.80 -6.28 2.55
N VAL A 75 -11.74 -6.13 3.33
CA VAL A 75 -10.92 -4.93 3.40
C VAL A 75 -9.49 -5.28 3.02
N PHE A 76 -8.96 -4.56 2.06
CA PHE A 76 -7.61 -4.77 1.55
C PHE A 76 -6.76 -3.53 1.67
N THR A 77 -5.49 -3.69 2.06
CA THR A 77 -4.51 -2.59 2.02
C THR A 77 -4.17 -2.26 0.57
N THR A 78 -4.89 -1.30 0.01
CA THR A 78 -4.58 -0.78 -1.34
C THR A 78 -3.20 -0.14 -1.35
N LYS A 79 -2.88 0.57 -0.28
CA LYS A 79 -1.57 1.16 0.02
C LYS A 79 -1.37 1.23 1.53
N HIS A 80 -0.22 0.78 2.04
CA HIS A 80 0.21 1.04 3.42
C HIS A 80 1.08 2.31 3.48
N HIS A 81 1.63 2.66 4.64
CA HIS A 81 2.40 3.91 4.82
C HIS A 81 3.66 3.98 3.95
N ASP A 82 4.22 2.85 3.50
CA ASP A 82 5.37 2.82 2.57
C ASP A 82 5.08 3.40 1.19
N GLY A 83 3.81 3.66 0.87
CA GLY A 83 3.41 4.24 -0.40
C GLY A 83 3.32 3.24 -1.55
N PHE A 84 3.62 1.94 -1.34
CA PHE A 84 3.51 0.97 -2.43
C PHE A 84 2.05 0.70 -2.78
N CYS A 85 1.70 1.01 -4.03
CA CYS A 85 0.34 0.90 -4.54
C CYS A 85 0.08 -0.48 -5.14
N MET A 86 -0.89 -1.22 -4.59
CA MET A 86 -1.31 -2.52 -5.08
C MET A 86 -2.28 -2.43 -6.27
N TRP A 87 -2.36 -1.26 -6.91
CA TRP A 87 -3.19 -0.97 -8.09
C TRP A 87 -2.42 -0.14 -9.12
N ASP A 88 -2.99 -0.02 -10.31
CA ASP A 88 -2.41 0.75 -11.42
C ASP A 88 -2.68 2.26 -11.28
N THR A 89 -2.15 2.87 -10.22
CA THR A 89 -2.24 4.32 -10.03
C THR A 89 -1.45 5.08 -11.11
N LYS A 90 -1.91 6.28 -11.45
CA LYS A 90 -1.21 7.22 -12.33
C LYS A 90 -0.33 8.22 -11.59
N GLU A 91 -0.44 8.22 -10.26
CA GLU A 91 0.20 9.25 -9.42
C GLU A 91 1.65 8.91 -9.06
N THR A 92 2.05 7.63 -9.15
CA THR A 92 3.42 7.19 -8.82
C THR A 92 3.77 5.91 -9.58
N ASP A 93 5.09 5.70 -9.81
CA ASP A 93 5.63 4.44 -10.32
C ASP A 93 5.98 3.43 -9.20
N TYR A 94 5.79 3.80 -7.93
CA TYR A 94 5.94 2.88 -6.81
C TYR A 94 4.68 2.04 -6.64
N LYS A 95 4.48 1.12 -7.59
CA LYS A 95 3.25 0.33 -7.75
C LYS A 95 3.52 -1.05 -8.31
N ILE A 96 2.55 -1.95 -8.13
CA ILE A 96 2.60 -3.35 -8.57
C ILE A 96 2.72 -3.50 -10.10
N THR A 97 2.16 -2.57 -10.86
CA THR A 97 2.18 -2.56 -12.34
C THR A 97 3.41 -1.86 -12.93
N SER A 98 4.30 -1.34 -12.10
CA SER A 98 5.55 -0.71 -12.54
C SER A 98 6.48 -1.73 -13.23
N SER A 99 7.17 -1.30 -14.28
CA SER A 99 8.20 -2.12 -14.96
C SER A 99 9.34 -2.56 -14.05
N GLU A 100 9.55 -1.89 -12.91
CA GLU A 100 10.52 -2.31 -11.90
C GLU A 100 9.99 -3.45 -10.99
N CYS A 101 8.70 -3.74 -11.03
CA CYS A 101 8.09 -4.83 -10.27
C CYS A 101 7.91 -6.05 -11.20
N PRO A 102 8.52 -7.22 -10.93
CA PRO A 102 8.43 -8.37 -11.84
C PRO A 102 7.01 -8.80 -12.17
N TYR A 103 6.07 -8.58 -11.27
CA TYR A 103 4.66 -8.94 -11.46
C TYR A 103 3.97 -8.15 -12.57
N HIS A 104 4.56 -7.03 -13.05
CA HIS A 104 3.99 -6.26 -14.17
C HIS A 104 3.79 -7.07 -15.46
N THR A 105 4.52 -8.20 -15.62
CA THR A 105 4.40 -9.11 -16.76
C THR A 105 3.26 -10.12 -16.62
N ALA A 106 2.57 -10.17 -15.48
CA ALA A 106 1.41 -11.04 -15.30
C ALA A 106 0.28 -10.64 -16.27
N PRO A 107 -0.58 -11.58 -16.68
CA PRO A 107 -1.70 -11.26 -17.58
C PRO A 107 -2.62 -10.16 -17.06
N ASN A 108 -2.80 -10.10 -15.74
CA ASN A 108 -3.59 -9.08 -15.04
C ASN A 108 -2.78 -8.58 -13.82
N PRO A 109 -1.86 -7.62 -14.02
CA PRO A 109 -0.92 -7.22 -12.97
C PRO A 109 -1.53 -6.28 -11.91
N ASP A 110 -2.73 -5.74 -12.14
CA ASP A 110 -3.46 -4.93 -11.17
C ASP A 110 -4.13 -5.82 -10.12
N ILE A 111 -3.41 -6.12 -9.04
CA ILE A 111 -3.87 -7.01 -7.96
C ILE A 111 -5.18 -6.51 -7.35
N LEU A 112 -5.31 -5.21 -7.15
CA LEU A 112 -6.52 -4.65 -6.54
C LEU A 112 -7.74 -4.87 -7.41
N LYS A 113 -7.61 -4.67 -8.72
CA LYS A 113 -8.69 -4.88 -9.68
C LYS A 113 -9.18 -6.33 -9.67
N GLU A 114 -8.24 -7.27 -9.64
CA GLU A 114 -8.55 -8.69 -9.59
C GLU A 114 -9.22 -9.08 -8.27
N LEU A 115 -8.69 -8.60 -7.13
CA LEU A 115 -9.28 -8.86 -5.81
C LEU A 115 -10.69 -8.28 -5.70
N PHE A 116 -10.84 -6.99 -5.95
CA PHE A 116 -12.15 -6.35 -5.81
C PHE A 116 -13.17 -6.99 -6.74
N GLY A 117 -12.79 -7.30 -7.99
CA GLY A 117 -13.66 -8.01 -8.93
C GLY A 117 -14.11 -9.38 -8.43
N ALA A 118 -13.20 -10.18 -7.87
CA ALA A 118 -13.51 -11.51 -7.35
C ALA A 118 -14.48 -11.46 -6.15
N PHE A 119 -14.25 -10.52 -5.22
CA PHE A 119 -15.11 -10.36 -4.05
C PHE A 119 -16.47 -9.72 -4.39
N GLN A 120 -16.51 -8.74 -5.30
CA GLN A 120 -17.75 -8.12 -5.79
C GLN A 120 -18.69 -9.15 -6.44
N LYS A 121 -18.16 -10.06 -7.26
CA LYS A 121 -18.94 -11.17 -7.88
C LYS A 121 -19.61 -12.08 -6.84
N ARG A 122 -19.17 -12.05 -5.60
CA ARG A 122 -19.68 -12.87 -4.49
C ARG A 122 -20.49 -12.09 -3.46
N ASP A 123 -20.89 -10.87 -3.84
CA ASP A 123 -21.72 -9.96 -3.02
C ASP A 123 -21.07 -9.52 -1.69
N PHE A 124 -19.74 -9.42 -1.65
CA PHE A 124 -19.04 -8.84 -0.53
C PHE A 124 -19.15 -7.30 -0.55
N MET A 125 -19.29 -6.70 0.61
CA MET A 125 -18.99 -5.27 0.78
C MET A 125 -17.47 -5.08 0.65
N ILE A 126 -17.08 -4.08 -0.14
CA ILE A 126 -15.66 -3.83 -0.45
C ILE A 126 -15.12 -2.66 0.35
N GLY A 127 -14.01 -2.88 1.02
CA GLY A 127 -13.27 -1.88 1.77
C GLY A 127 -11.88 -1.65 1.19
N ALA A 128 -11.57 -0.40 0.91
CA ALA A 128 -10.24 0.05 0.57
C ALA A 128 -9.56 0.61 1.82
N TYR A 129 -8.58 -0.10 2.37
CA TYR A 129 -7.66 0.49 3.34
C TYR A 129 -6.68 1.37 2.57
N PHE A 130 -6.64 2.64 2.88
CA PHE A 130 -5.78 3.61 2.25
C PHE A 130 -5.03 4.44 3.30
N SER A 131 -3.75 4.18 3.46
CA SER A 131 -2.90 5.01 4.32
C SER A 131 -2.77 6.41 3.75
N LYS A 132 -3.23 7.43 4.51
CA LYS A 132 -3.00 8.84 4.12
C LYS A 132 -1.52 9.22 4.18
N PRO A 133 -0.77 8.95 5.26
CA PRO A 133 0.68 9.09 5.24
C PRO A 133 1.29 8.26 4.12
N ASP A 134 2.27 8.82 3.44
CA ASP A 134 2.99 8.16 2.35
C ASP A 134 4.49 8.46 2.52
N TRP A 135 5.19 7.49 3.09
CA TRP A 135 6.60 7.63 3.45
C TRP A 135 7.55 7.46 2.25
N ASN A 136 7.01 7.24 1.06
CA ASN A 136 7.77 7.25 -0.20
C ASN A 136 7.49 8.52 -1.03
N SER A 137 6.43 9.23 -0.73
CA SER A 137 6.12 10.47 -1.43
C SER A 137 7.12 11.58 -1.08
N PRO A 138 7.79 12.21 -2.06
CA PRO A 138 8.72 13.31 -1.81
C PRO A 138 8.03 14.56 -1.25
N TYR A 139 6.70 14.57 -1.27
CA TYR A 139 5.87 15.63 -0.69
C TYR A 139 5.42 15.34 0.74
N TYR A 140 5.66 14.14 1.27
CA TYR A 140 5.39 13.77 2.66
C TYR A 140 6.69 13.54 3.43
N TRP A 141 7.57 12.63 2.98
CA TRP A 141 8.94 12.47 3.42
C TRP A 141 9.89 12.93 2.32
N SER A 142 10.33 14.17 2.42
CA SER A 142 11.24 14.75 1.44
C SER A 142 12.69 14.38 1.75
N ASP A 143 13.44 14.00 0.73
CA ASP A 143 14.88 13.70 0.81
C ASP A 143 15.74 14.89 1.28
N ARG A 144 15.14 16.09 1.38
CA ARG A 144 15.84 17.29 1.86
C ARG A 144 16.06 17.27 3.37
N TRP A 145 15.32 16.44 4.10
CA TRP A 145 15.38 16.32 5.54
C TRP A 145 15.43 14.86 5.96
N GLN A 146 15.97 14.61 7.13
CA GLN A 146 15.99 13.27 7.71
C GLN A 146 14.55 12.74 7.81
N HIS A 147 14.36 11.49 7.42
CA HIS A 147 13.12 10.77 7.67
C HIS A 147 12.90 10.66 9.18
N GLY A 148 11.68 10.84 9.59
CA GLY A 148 11.34 10.96 10.99
C GLY A 148 10.31 9.95 11.45
N ASP A 149 9.49 10.44 12.35
CA ASP A 149 8.32 9.72 12.85
C ASP A 149 7.24 9.57 11.73
N ARG A 150 6.05 9.15 12.11
CA ARG A 150 4.92 8.96 11.17
C ARG A 150 4.44 10.23 10.47
N ASN A 151 4.92 11.41 10.86
CA ASN A 151 4.47 12.69 10.32
C ASN A 151 5.33 13.15 9.16
N VAL A 152 4.93 14.27 8.53
CA VAL A 152 5.76 14.93 7.52
C VAL A 152 7.09 15.39 8.13
N ASN A 153 8.19 15.24 7.40
CA ASN A 153 9.53 15.56 7.88
C ASN A 153 9.94 17.02 7.67
N TYR A 154 8.98 17.91 7.47
CA TYR A 154 9.19 19.34 7.31
C TYR A 154 8.08 20.17 8.00
N LYS A 155 8.32 21.47 8.19
CA LYS A 155 7.31 22.39 8.74
C LYS A 155 6.40 22.87 7.61
N ILE A 156 5.15 22.43 7.58
CA ILE A 156 4.16 22.75 6.53
C ILE A 156 4.06 24.26 6.29
N LYS A 157 4.04 25.08 7.35
CA LYS A 157 3.98 26.54 7.24
C LYS A 157 5.14 27.17 6.44
N ASN A 158 6.28 26.48 6.37
CA ASN A 158 7.46 26.96 5.63
C ASN A 158 7.45 26.46 4.18
N HIS A 159 6.72 25.38 3.89
CA HIS A 159 6.66 24.72 2.59
C HIS A 159 5.22 24.34 2.21
N PRO A 160 4.25 25.30 2.21
CA PRO A 160 2.84 25.00 1.99
C PRO A 160 2.58 24.33 0.63
N TRP A 161 3.36 24.71 -0.40
CA TRP A 161 3.24 24.12 -1.72
C TRP A 161 3.50 22.59 -1.76
N MET A 162 4.39 22.08 -0.89
CA MET A 162 4.64 20.64 -0.79
C MET A 162 3.41 19.93 -0.21
N TRP A 163 2.82 20.53 0.81
CA TRP A 163 1.60 20.00 1.41
C TRP A 163 0.42 20.02 0.43
N GLU A 164 0.26 21.09 -0.34
CA GLU A 164 -0.75 21.17 -1.40
C GLU A 164 -0.56 20.05 -2.44
N LYS A 165 0.68 19.83 -2.90
CA LYS A 165 1.01 18.73 -3.82
C LYS A 165 0.70 17.36 -3.20
N PHE A 166 0.96 17.18 -1.93
CA PHE A 166 0.62 15.94 -1.23
C PHE A 166 -0.91 15.74 -1.12
N CYS A 167 -1.64 16.81 -0.88
CA CYS A 167 -3.10 16.77 -0.86
C CYS A 167 -3.68 16.40 -2.23
N ASP A 168 -3.18 17.00 -3.32
CA ASP A 168 -3.58 16.69 -4.70
C ASP A 168 -3.27 15.21 -5.04
N PHE A 169 -2.07 14.76 -4.73
CA PHE A 169 -1.65 13.36 -4.89
C PHE A 169 -2.60 12.40 -4.16
N THR A 170 -2.88 12.68 -2.89
CA THR A 170 -3.77 11.85 -2.06
C THR A 170 -5.20 11.86 -2.61
N TYR A 171 -5.71 13.04 -2.98
CA TYR A 171 -7.04 13.18 -3.58
C TYR A 171 -7.18 12.37 -4.87
N ASN A 172 -6.19 12.47 -5.76
CA ASN A 172 -6.23 11.76 -7.03
C ASN A 172 -6.20 10.25 -6.83
N GLN A 173 -5.36 9.73 -5.94
CA GLN A 173 -5.33 8.30 -5.61
C GLN A 173 -6.66 7.80 -5.03
N ILE A 174 -7.26 8.54 -4.10
CA ILE A 174 -8.58 8.19 -3.55
C ILE A 174 -9.64 8.23 -4.65
N LYS A 175 -9.60 9.22 -5.53
CA LYS A 175 -10.51 9.33 -6.67
C LYS A 175 -10.39 8.12 -7.60
N GLU A 176 -9.15 7.68 -7.92
CA GLU A 176 -8.94 6.46 -8.71
C GLU A 176 -9.63 5.25 -8.06
N LEU A 177 -9.41 5.03 -6.76
CA LEU A 177 -10.00 3.92 -6.01
C LEU A 177 -11.53 3.97 -6.02
N MET A 178 -12.12 5.14 -5.83
CA MET A 178 -13.58 5.32 -5.72
C MET A 178 -14.29 5.29 -7.08
N THR A 179 -13.58 5.44 -8.20
CA THR A 179 -14.20 5.53 -9.53
C THR A 179 -13.76 4.43 -10.50
N GLY A 180 -12.61 3.78 -10.26
CA GLY A 180 -12.01 2.83 -11.19
C GLY A 180 -12.16 1.36 -10.83
N TYR A 181 -12.61 1.03 -9.60
CA TYR A 181 -12.56 -0.32 -9.03
C TYR A 181 -13.93 -0.89 -8.64
N GLY A 182 -15.00 -0.44 -9.31
CA GLY A 182 -16.36 -0.81 -9.01
C GLY A 182 -16.88 -0.12 -7.74
N LYS A 183 -17.87 -0.74 -7.09
CA LYS A 183 -18.45 -0.18 -5.87
C LYS A 183 -17.50 -0.44 -4.68
N VAL A 184 -17.00 0.63 -4.07
CA VAL A 184 -16.28 0.61 -2.80
C VAL A 184 -17.23 1.11 -1.71
N ASP A 185 -17.50 0.27 -0.70
CA ASP A 185 -18.47 0.54 0.37
C ASP A 185 -17.82 1.19 1.60
N ILE A 186 -16.51 0.95 1.80
CA ILE A 186 -15.76 1.39 2.97
C ILE A 186 -14.43 1.98 2.49
N ILE A 187 -14.09 3.17 2.94
CA ILE A 187 -12.73 3.66 2.94
C ILE A 187 -12.21 3.65 4.39
N TRP A 188 -11.06 2.98 4.57
CA TRP A 188 -10.50 2.74 5.90
C TRP A 188 -9.23 3.57 6.09
#